data_0b879635ba95511e0fc54494a1fae68c
#
_entry.id   0b879635ba95511e0fc54494a1fae68c
#
_cell.length_a   1.000
_cell.length_b   1.000
_cell.length_c   1.000
_cell.angle_alpha   90.00
_cell.angle_beta   90.00
_cell.angle_gamma   90.00
#
_symmetry.space_group_name_H-M   'P 1'
#
loop_
_entity.id
_entity.type
_entity.pdbx_description
1 polymer ?
#
loop_
_entity_poly.entity_id
_entity_poly.type
_entity_poly.pdbx_seq_one_letter_code
_entity_poly.pdbx_strand_id
1 'polypeptide(L)'
;MSVDPARPTVEQVALLLRARTKDSAGNEVGTFDDDTRPTGDQVEEQIDVALALVGVRFPPSSTMTVEQVGAFQALVAYRAALRIEKSYFPEQVRSDRSAYPQLREEYLDDLQAFTEAMSAGAGGEIASYDMASMPVGSWTSIPYSWIRAQPDPDLGEVVP
;
A
#
# COMPACT_ATOMS: atom_id res chain seq x y z
N MET A 1 8.16 21.26 11.03
CA MET A 1 7.22 20.49 10.21
C MET A 1 6.50 19.52 11.14
N SER A 2 5.18 19.57 11.22
CA SER A 2 4.42 18.59 12.02
C SER A 2 4.38 17.28 11.23
N VAL A 3 4.86 16.19 11.81
CA VAL A 3 4.76 14.87 11.22
C VAL A 3 3.28 14.47 11.26
N ASP A 4 2.75 13.95 10.15
CA ASP A 4 1.38 13.44 10.09
C ASP A 4 1.25 12.29 11.12
N PRO A 5 0.30 12.35 12.06
CA PRO A 5 0.13 11.31 13.08
C PRO A 5 -0.21 9.94 12.49
N ALA A 6 -0.67 9.90 11.25
CA ALA A 6 -0.97 8.68 10.52
C ALA A 6 0.23 8.08 9.78
N ARG A 7 1.40 8.74 9.82
CA ARG A 7 2.64 8.25 9.20
C ARG A 7 3.29 7.20 10.11
N PRO A 8 3.48 5.95 9.67
CA PRO A 8 4.19 4.95 10.45
C PRO A 8 5.68 5.28 10.55
N THR A 9 6.33 4.75 11.56
CA THR A 9 7.79 4.85 11.74
C THR A 9 8.51 3.72 11.00
N VAL A 10 9.83 3.88 10.79
CA VAL A 10 10.68 2.83 10.20
C VAL A 10 10.65 1.56 11.03
N GLU A 11 10.62 1.68 12.37
CA GLU A 11 10.55 0.54 13.29
C GLU A 11 9.24 -0.24 13.13
N GLN A 12 8.12 0.44 12.91
CA GLN A 12 6.83 -0.24 12.67
C GLN A 12 6.86 -1.06 11.39
N VAL A 13 7.50 -0.55 10.33
CA VAL A 13 7.69 -1.32 9.08
C VAL A 13 8.69 -2.45 9.29
N ALA A 14 9.77 -2.23 10.07
CA ALA A 14 10.75 -3.23 10.39
C ALA A 14 10.17 -4.43 11.15
N LEU A 15 9.16 -4.20 12.01
CA LEU A 15 8.44 -5.28 12.69
C LEU A 15 7.74 -6.25 11.73
N LEU A 16 7.23 -5.75 10.59
CA LEU A 16 6.60 -6.57 9.56
C LEU A 16 7.63 -7.31 8.70
N LEU A 17 8.85 -6.77 8.60
CA LEU A 17 9.91 -7.25 7.73
C LEU A 17 11.16 -7.71 8.50
N ARG A 18 11.02 -8.31 9.68
CA ARG A 18 12.15 -8.71 10.54
C ARG A 18 13.24 -9.51 9.84
N ALA A 19 12.86 -10.40 8.92
CA ALA A 19 13.82 -11.20 8.18
C ALA A 19 14.68 -10.38 7.20
N ARG A 20 14.33 -9.10 6.97
CA ARG A 20 15.01 -8.17 6.05
C ARG A 20 15.89 -7.15 6.76
N THR A 21 15.77 -7.01 8.07
CA THR A 21 16.57 -6.07 8.86
C THR A 21 17.95 -6.70 9.18
N LYS A 22 18.73 -6.97 8.14
CA LYS A 22 20.07 -7.55 8.26
C LYS A 22 21.11 -6.56 7.75
N ASP A 23 22.21 -6.46 8.49
CA ASP A 23 23.39 -5.71 8.07
C ASP A 23 24.14 -6.40 6.91
N SER A 24 25.17 -5.77 6.39
CA SER A 24 26.01 -6.30 5.32
C SER A 24 26.75 -7.60 5.71
N ALA A 25 26.90 -7.89 7.01
CA ALA A 25 27.48 -9.11 7.54
C ALA A 25 26.45 -10.23 7.77
N GLY A 26 25.15 -9.94 7.58
CA GLY A 26 24.06 -10.89 7.76
C GLY A 26 23.51 -10.98 9.18
N ASN A 27 23.93 -10.08 10.10
CA ASN A 27 23.39 -10.04 11.46
C ASN A 27 22.04 -9.33 11.49
N GLU A 28 21.14 -9.79 12.34
CA GLU A 28 19.85 -9.12 12.55
C GLU A 28 20.03 -7.86 13.38
N VAL A 29 19.68 -6.70 12.82
CA VAL A 29 19.77 -5.39 13.47
C VAL A 29 18.45 -5.03 14.15
N GLY A 30 17.32 -5.56 13.67
CA GLY A 30 15.98 -5.35 14.22
C GLY A 30 15.28 -4.09 13.71
N THR A 31 15.98 -3.20 13.02
CA THR A 31 15.46 -2.02 12.33
C THR A 31 16.19 -1.82 11.00
N PHE A 32 15.74 -0.84 10.21
CA PHE A 32 16.47 -0.41 9.02
C PHE A 32 17.34 0.79 9.37
N ASP A 33 18.62 0.71 9.04
CA ASP A 33 19.63 1.75 9.25
C ASP A 33 20.49 1.94 7.99
N ASP A 34 21.64 2.60 8.12
CA ASP A 34 22.54 2.88 6.99
C ASP A 34 23.25 1.61 6.49
N ASP A 35 23.37 0.58 7.32
CA ASP A 35 24.08 -0.68 7.00
C ASP A 35 23.13 -1.76 6.47
N THR A 36 21.81 -1.54 6.55
CA THR A 36 20.80 -2.48 6.05
C THR A 36 20.48 -2.25 4.58
N ARG A 37 19.80 -3.23 3.97
CA ARG A 37 19.31 -3.11 2.61
C ARG A 37 17.85 -3.56 2.52
N PRO A 38 16.87 -2.63 2.32
CA PRO A 38 17.02 -1.17 2.12
C PRO A 38 17.56 -0.44 3.34
N THR A 39 18.09 0.77 3.13
CA THR A 39 18.48 1.67 4.22
C THR A 39 17.26 2.33 4.88
N GLY A 40 17.44 2.89 6.08
CA GLY A 40 16.38 3.63 6.78
C GLY A 40 15.74 4.72 5.92
N ASP A 41 16.56 5.55 5.25
CA ASP A 41 16.07 6.62 4.35
C ASP A 41 15.25 6.07 3.19
N GLN A 42 15.66 4.95 2.61
CA GLN A 42 14.91 4.29 1.54
C GLN A 42 13.56 3.75 2.03
N VAL A 43 13.50 3.26 3.27
CA VAL A 43 12.26 2.83 3.90
C VAL A 43 11.34 4.03 4.16
N GLU A 44 11.86 5.16 4.63
CA GLU A 44 11.10 6.39 4.80
C GLU A 44 10.46 6.86 3.49
N GLU A 45 11.21 6.83 2.38
CA GLU A 45 10.66 7.14 1.06
C GLU A 45 9.49 6.20 0.67
N GLN A 46 9.62 4.89 0.95
CA GLN A 46 8.53 3.95 0.69
C GLN A 46 7.32 4.19 1.59
N ILE A 47 7.53 4.63 2.83
CA ILE A 47 6.45 5.03 3.75
C ILE A 47 5.71 6.24 3.19
N ASP A 48 6.41 7.27 2.73
CA ASP A 48 5.79 8.49 2.19
C ASP A 48 4.97 8.19 0.93
N VAL A 49 5.48 7.35 0.04
CA VAL A 49 4.72 6.89 -1.13
C VAL A 49 3.52 6.05 -0.72
N ALA A 50 3.66 5.16 0.26
CA ALA A 50 2.56 4.34 0.76
C ALA A 50 1.46 5.22 1.39
N LEU A 51 1.85 6.21 2.21
CA LEU A 51 0.93 7.17 2.82
C LEU A 51 0.14 7.93 1.76
N ALA A 52 0.80 8.44 0.73
CA ALA A 52 0.14 9.12 -0.38
C ALA A 52 -0.86 8.21 -1.11
N LEU A 53 -0.48 6.95 -1.40
CA LEU A 53 -1.33 6.01 -2.13
C LEU A 53 -2.55 5.54 -1.33
N VAL A 54 -2.40 5.33 -0.02
CA VAL A 54 -3.51 4.95 0.85
C VAL A 54 -4.37 6.18 1.13
N GLY A 55 -3.75 7.34 1.40
CA GLY A 55 -4.43 8.58 1.75
C GLY A 55 -5.37 9.14 0.67
N VAL A 56 -5.12 8.84 -0.62
CA VAL A 56 -6.05 9.24 -1.70
C VAL A 56 -7.45 8.63 -1.54
N ARG A 57 -7.58 7.50 -0.82
CA ARG A 57 -8.85 6.77 -0.69
C ARG A 57 -9.66 7.16 0.53
N PHE A 58 -9.09 7.89 1.47
CA PHE A 58 -9.68 8.17 2.77
C PHE A 58 -9.63 9.67 3.08
N PRO A 59 -10.49 10.15 3.98
CA PRO A 59 -10.43 11.54 4.43
C PRO A 59 -9.09 11.83 5.12
N PRO A 60 -8.72 13.12 5.27
CA PRO A 60 -7.48 13.50 5.97
C PRO A 60 -7.43 12.94 7.39
N SER A 61 -6.25 12.51 7.82
CA SER A 61 -6.00 11.97 9.18
C SER A 61 -6.47 12.91 10.30
N SER A 62 -6.45 14.22 10.05
CA SER A 62 -6.94 15.25 10.99
C SER A 62 -8.45 15.15 11.29
N THR A 63 -9.23 14.44 10.48
CA THR A 63 -10.66 14.22 10.67
C THR A 63 -10.99 12.84 11.23
N MET A 64 -9.99 11.98 11.41
CA MET A 64 -10.13 10.63 11.93
C MET A 64 -10.11 10.64 13.47
N THR A 65 -10.77 9.64 14.07
CA THR A 65 -10.59 9.36 15.51
C THR A 65 -9.21 8.77 15.79
N VAL A 66 -8.79 8.73 17.05
CA VAL A 66 -7.48 8.16 17.43
C VAL A 66 -7.36 6.69 17.00
N GLU A 67 -8.43 5.92 17.14
CA GLU A 67 -8.50 4.52 16.72
C GLU A 67 -8.39 4.38 15.20
N GLN A 68 -9.07 5.25 14.46
CA GLN A 68 -9.00 5.29 13.00
C GLN A 68 -7.60 5.67 12.52
N VAL A 69 -6.94 6.63 13.17
CA VAL A 69 -5.55 7.00 12.86
C VAL A 69 -4.62 5.81 13.07
N GLY A 70 -4.77 5.07 14.18
CA GLY A 70 -3.96 3.88 14.45
C GLY A 70 -4.15 2.78 13.39
N ALA A 71 -5.40 2.48 13.02
CA ALA A 71 -5.71 1.51 11.97
C ALA A 71 -5.19 1.96 10.60
N PHE A 72 -5.35 3.23 10.26
CA PHE A 72 -4.84 3.81 9.02
C PHE A 72 -3.30 3.74 8.98
N GLN A 73 -2.62 4.04 10.09
CA GLN A 73 -1.17 3.93 10.23
C GLN A 73 -0.69 2.49 9.97
N ALA A 74 -1.40 1.48 10.49
CA ALA A 74 -1.11 0.07 10.23
C ALA A 74 -1.24 -0.27 8.74
N LEU A 75 -2.31 0.18 8.08
CA LEU A 75 -2.49 0.00 6.63
C LEU A 75 -1.35 0.60 5.82
N VAL A 76 -0.89 1.80 6.19
CA VAL A 76 0.26 2.44 5.52
C VAL A 76 1.53 1.63 5.74
N ALA A 77 1.77 1.10 6.95
CA ALA A 77 2.92 0.25 7.25
C ALA A 77 2.92 -1.04 6.42
N TYR A 78 1.80 -1.76 6.33
CA TYR A 78 1.65 -2.93 5.46
C TYR A 78 1.89 -2.57 3.99
N ARG A 79 1.35 -1.45 3.53
CA ARG A 79 1.56 -1.00 2.15
C ARG A 79 3.02 -0.69 1.85
N ALA A 80 3.73 -0.05 2.78
CA ALA A 80 5.17 0.21 2.67
C ALA A 80 5.96 -1.11 2.64
N ALA A 81 5.67 -2.05 3.54
CA ALA A 81 6.30 -3.37 3.58
C ALA A 81 6.14 -4.14 2.26
N LEU A 82 4.93 -4.17 1.68
CA LEU A 82 4.68 -4.79 0.37
C LEU A 82 5.48 -4.15 -0.76
N ARG A 83 5.66 -2.83 -0.73
CA ARG A 83 6.48 -2.10 -1.71
C ARG A 83 7.96 -2.44 -1.57
N ILE A 84 8.45 -2.51 -0.34
CA ILE A 84 9.83 -2.88 -0.02
C ILE A 84 10.12 -4.30 -0.54
N GLU A 85 9.28 -5.28 -0.20
CA GLU A 85 9.43 -6.66 -0.70
C GLU A 85 9.50 -6.69 -2.23
N LYS A 86 8.59 -5.99 -2.91
CA LYS A 86 8.54 -5.96 -4.37
C LYS A 86 9.72 -5.26 -5.01
N SER A 87 10.22 -4.17 -4.41
CA SER A 87 11.24 -3.31 -5.00
C SER A 87 12.66 -3.81 -4.74
N TYR A 88 12.92 -4.33 -3.54
CA TYR A 88 14.26 -4.74 -3.12
C TYR A 88 14.49 -6.25 -3.15
N PHE A 89 13.40 -7.05 -3.12
CA PHE A 89 13.47 -8.51 -3.06
C PHE A 89 12.60 -9.21 -4.12
N PRO A 90 12.61 -8.75 -5.40
CA PRO A 90 11.68 -9.25 -6.43
C PRO A 90 11.81 -10.76 -6.70
N GLU A 91 13.01 -11.30 -6.57
CA GLU A 91 13.28 -12.75 -6.75
C GLU A 91 12.61 -13.59 -5.65
N GLN A 92 12.52 -13.02 -4.44
CA GLN A 92 11.95 -13.72 -3.29
C GLN A 92 10.42 -13.64 -3.27
N VAL A 93 9.84 -12.58 -3.83
CA VAL A 93 8.38 -12.44 -3.96
C VAL A 93 7.76 -13.61 -4.74
N ARG A 94 8.53 -14.20 -5.65
CA ARG A 94 8.12 -15.37 -6.45
C ARG A 94 8.37 -16.71 -5.77
N SER A 95 9.02 -16.70 -4.62
CA SER A 95 9.31 -17.92 -3.86
C SER A 95 8.12 -18.32 -2.99
N ASP A 96 7.85 -19.62 -2.89
CA ASP A 96 6.83 -20.20 -1.99
C ASP A 96 7.10 -19.92 -0.50
N ARG A 97 8.32 -19.45 -0.17
CA ARG A 97 8.74 -19.09 1.19
C ARG A 97 8.70 -17.59 1.45
N SER A 98 8.16 -16.81 0.52
CA SER A 98 8.04 -15.36 0.68
C SER A 98 6.95 -15.00 1.71
N ALA A 99 7.22 -14.00 2.53
CA ALA A 99 6.20 -13.38 3.38
C ALA A 99 5.20 -12.51 2.59
N TYR A 100 5.51 -12.20 1.32
CA TYR A 100 4.71 -11.29 0.51
C TYR A 100 3.25 -11.70 0.33
N PRO A 101 2.90 -12.96 0.03
CA PRO A 101 1.50 -13.38 -0.09
C PRO A 101 0.71 -13.16 1.20
N GLN A 102 1.29 -13.54 2.35
CA GLN A 102 0.65 -13.36 3.65
C GLN A 102 0.47 -11.87 3.99
N LEU A 103 1.51 -11.05 3.85
CA LEU A 103 1.42 -9.60 4.07
C LEU A 103 0.38 -8.95 3.16
N ARG A 104 0.24 -9.45 1.93
CA ARG A 104 -0.75 -8.94 0.98
C ARG A 104 -2.17 -9.31 1.41
N GLU A 105 -2.39 -10.53 1.87
CA GLU A 105 -3.69 -10.98 2.37
C GLU A 105 -4.10 -10.16 3.59
N GLU A 106 -3.24 -10.07 4.61
CA GLU A 106 -3.47 -9.24 5.80
C GLU A 106 -3.77 -7.78 5.44
N TYR A 107 -3.00 -7.19 4.51
CA TYR A 107 -3.27 -5.84 4.03
C TYR A 107 -4.66 -5.69 3.39
N LEU A 108 -5.12 -6.66 2.62
CA LEU A 108 -6.42 -6.58 1.94
C LEU A 108 -7.57 -6.76 2.93
N ASP A 109 -7.43 -7.63 3.91
CA ASP A 109 -8.42 -7.85 4.96
C ASP A 109 -8.56 -6.60 5.85
N ASP A 110 -7.44 -6.04 6.28
CA ASP A 110 -7.41 -4.80 7.08
C ASP A 110 -7.97 -3.61 6.29
N LEU A 111 -7.65 -3.51 4.99
CA LEU A 111 -8.17 -2.45 4.12
C LEU A 111 -9.69 -2.56 3.98
N GLN A 112 -10.22 -3.76 3.83
CA GLN A 112 -11.66 -3.99 3.77
C GLN A 112 -12.33 -3.60 5.09
N ALA A 113 -11.83 -4.11 6.21
CA ALA A 113 -12.36 -3.81 7.53
C ALA A 113 -12.34 -2.30 7.85
N PHE A 114 -11.25 -1.63 7.49
CA PHE A 114 -11.13 -0.18 7.67
C PHE A 114 -12.12 0.59 6.80
N THR A 115 -12.31 0.17 5.54
CA THR A 115 -13.28 0.79 4.62
C THR A 115 -14.71 0.65 5.15
N GLU A 116 -15.07 -0.53 5.66
CA GLU A 116 -16.37 -0.79 6.26
C GLU A 116 -16.60 0.07 7.51
N ALA A 117 -15.59 0.17 8.39
CA ALA A 117 -15.66 1.00 9.60
C ALA A 117 -15.81 2.50 9.28
N MET A 118 -15.08 2.99 8.27
CA MET A 118 -15.18 4.38 7.81
C MET A 118 -16.56 4.67 7.21
N SER A 119 -17.12 3.72 6.44
CA SER A 119 -18.45 3.85 5.85
C SER A 119 -19.55 3.86 6.91
N ALA A 120 -19.43 3.03 7.93
CA ALA A 120 -20.40 2.99 9.04
C ALA A 120 -20.36 4.26 9.89
N GLY A 121 -19.19 4.86 10.09
CA GLY A 121 -19.01 6.09 10.88
C GLY A 121 -19.45 7.36 10.18
N ALA A 122 -19.48 7.39 8.85
CA ALA A 122 -19.81 8.57 8.05
C ALA A 122 -21.32 8.81 7.83
N GLY A 123 -22.20 8.01 8.44
CA GLY A 123 -23.64 8.21 8.32
C GLY A 123 -24.19 8.01 6.90
N GLY A 124 -23.57 7.16 6.12
CA GLY A 124 -24.21 6.58 4.92
C GLY A 124 -23.93 7.26 3.59
N GLU A 125 -22.97 8.16 3.47
CA GLU A 125 -22.64 8.72 2.15
C GLU A 125 -21.11 8.77 1.88
N ILE A 126 -20.48 7.62 1.99
CA ILE A 126 -19.31 7.36 1.13
C ILE A 126 -19.88 6.72 -0.12
N ALA A 127 -19.72 7.39 -1.26
CA ALA A 127 -20.04 6.79 -2.54
C ALA A 127 -19.44 5.39 -2.53
N SER A 128 -20.28 4.38 -2.54
CA SER A 128 -19.89 2.99 -2.61
C SER A 128 -19.15 2.82 -3.94
N TYR A 129 -17.84 3.06 -3.91
CA TYR A 129 -16.98 2.45 -4.91
C TYR A 129 -17.16 0.97 -4.68
N ASP A 130 -18.04 0.40 -5.49
CA ASP A 130 -18.37 -1.02 -5.46
C ASP A 130 -17.09 -1.83 -5.68
N MET A 131 -16.37 -2.08 -4.57
CA MET A 131 -15.17 -2.93 -4.57
C MET A 131 -15.53 -4.38 -4.93
N ALA A 132 -16.82 -4.74 -4.91
CA ALA A 132 -17.31 -6.03 -5.39
C ALA A 132 -17.21 -6.16 -6.92
N SER A 133 -17.09 -5.04 -7.64
CA SER A 133 -16.89 -5.06 -9.10
C SER A 133 -15.42 -5.07 -9.53
N MET A 134 -14.47 -4.96 -8.60
CA MET A 134 -13.06 -5.16 -8.92
C MET A 134 -12.74 -6.65 -8.89
N PRO A 135 -12.44 -7.29 -10.04
CA PRO A 135 -12.09 -8.70 -10.05
C PRO A 135 -10.84 -8.90 -9.17
N VAL A 136 -11.04 -9.71 -8.12
CA VAL A 136 -9.97 -10.20 -7.27
C VAL A 136 -9.00 -10.97 -8.17
N GLY A 137 -7.88 -10.36 -8.54
CA GLY A 137 -6.85 -11.13 -9.24
C GLY A 137 -6.08 -10.49 -10.36
N SER A 138 -6.35 -9.28 -10.82
CA SER A 138 -5.49 -8.70 -11.85
C SER A 138 -5.30 -7.20 -11.71
N TRP A 139 -4.18 -6.84 -11.11
CA TRP A 139 -3.61 -5.49 -11.25
C TRP A 139 -3.06 -5.24 -12.67
N THR A 140 -3.29 -6.17 -13.60
CA THR A 140 -2.81 -6.12 -14.99
C THR A 140 -3.92 -5.94 -16.02
N SER A 141 -5.19 -5.91 -15.63
CA SER A 141 -6.27 -5.63 -16.57
C SER A 141 -7.02 -4.37 -16.15
N ILE A 142 -6.68 -3.26 -16.78
CA ILE A 142 -7.61 -2.14 -16.94
C ILE A 142 -8.88 -2.74 -17.56
N PRO A 143 -10.08 -2.56 -16.97
CA PRO A 143 -11.30 -3.11 -17.55
C PRO A 143 -11.42 -2.69 -19.01
N TYR A 144 -11.67 -3.62 -19.90
CA TYR A 144 -11.75 -3.38 -21.36
C TYR A 144 -12.78 -2.30 -21.74
N SER A 145 -13.73 -2.01 -20.85
CA SER A 145 -14.71 -0.94 -20.97
C SER A 145 -14.10 0.48 -20.93
N TRP A 146 -12.94 0.64 -20.29
CA TRP A 146 -12.24 1.94 -20.25
C TRP A 146 -11.41 2.21 -21.50
N ILE A 147 -10.98 1.14 -22.17
CA ILE A 147 -10.23 1.25 -23.43
C ILE A 147 -11.16 1.68 -24.58
N ARG A 148 -12.45 1.34 -24.50
CA ARG A 148 -13.45 1.73 -25.51
C ARG A 148 -13.93 3.17 -25.41
N ALA A 149 -13.63 3.87 -24.33
CA ALA A 149 -14.08 5.26 -24.14
C ALA A 149 -13.06 6.30 -24.62
N GLN A 150 -11.87 5.88 -25.02
CA GLN A 150 -10.94 6.80 -25.71
C GLN A 150 -11.12 6.65 -27.22
N PRO A 151 -11.50 7.73 -27.94
CA PRO A 151 -11.46 7.72 -29.40
C PRO A 151 -10.02 7.48 -29.83
N ASP A 152 -9.83 6.49 -30.68
CA ASP A 152 -8.53 6.18 -31.27
C ASP A 152 -8.05 7.41 -32.07
N PRO A 153 -6.96 8.08 -31.67
CA PRO A 153 -6.50 9.28 -32.37
C PRO A 153 -5.91 8.99 -33.73
N ASP A 154 -5.74 7.72 -34.12
CA ASP A 154 -5.10 7.30 -35.39
C ASP A 154 -6.07 6.73 -36.41
N LEU A 155 -7.36 6.66 -36.14
CA LEU A 155 -8.35 6.38 -37.16
C LEU A 155 -8.70 7.70 -37.88
N GLY A 156 -7.77 8.16 -38.72
CA GLY A 156 -8.04 9.19 -39.69
C GLY A 156 -9.28 8.81 -40.51
N GLU A 157 -10.26 9.72 -40.53
CA GLU A 157 -11.42 9.64 -41.41
C GLU A 157 -10.99 9.25 -42.83
N VAL A 158 -11.33 8.04 -43.21
CA VAL A 158 -11.38 7.71 -44.66
C VAL A 158 -12.72 8.27 -45.13
N VAL A 159 -12.66 9.49 -45.60
CA VAL A 159 -13.76 10.11 -46.36
C VAL A 159 -13.83 9.44 -47.73
N PRO A 160 -15.00 9.05 -48.21
CA PRO A 160 -15.19 8.40 -49.51
C PRO A 160 -14.97 9.37 -50.69
#